data_afea7a61b32c255f4b2119e05ca4ee78
#
_entry.id   afea7a61b32c255f4b2119e05ca4ee78
#
_cell.length_a   1.000
_cell.length_b   1.000
_cell.length_c   1.000
_cell.angle_alpha   90.00
_cell.angle_beta   90.00
_cell.angle_gamma   90.00
#
_symmetry.space_group_name_H-M   'P 1'
#
loop_
_entity.id
_entity.type
_entity.pdbx_description
1 polymer ?
#
loop_
_entity_poly.entity_id
_entity_poly.type
_entity_poly.pdbx_seq_one_letter_code
_entity_poly.pdbx_strand_id
1 'polypeptide(L)'
;ADLAVIDGSDPDLTIETVESLRACGMVVVALAAHHERSRLIALGVASVAAPGSPDQVVNSLIAATRTRRSTPATASSAPPPPPPPSAPGSVLAVWGTSGAPGRTTLAVGIATALSAHGPTLLVDADTANPTIAHLLGLPVHASGLSTLARTASRGPITPADTLGAAVMRSENLHVITGLVTPHRWREVSKPGIESIVGALRLSARYSVVDIASTSLEKASRGANRDDAALGVLERADRLVIVARGDIVGINRLSFLARWWEEQERDIPVEVIVNRVSTAAIGPHPVPSLQAAIGAFMPDCIFHVVPEDEGVGRASLRGKALGENGARCDASDALQAIVEQWVPTL
;
A
#
# COMPACT_ATOMS: atom_id res chain seq x y z
N ALA A 1 16.04 -12.57 -13.37
CA ALA A 1 17.12 -13.55 -13.18
C ALA A 1 16.91 -14.17 -11.81
N ASP A 2 16.78 -15.48 -11.79
CA ASP A 2 16.43 -16.23 -10.58
C ASP A 2 17.67 -16.67 -9.78
N LEU A 3 18.84 -16.09 -10.07
CA LEU A 3 20.11 -16.52 -9.51
C LEU A 3 20.98 -15.30 -9.17
N ALA A 4 21.52 -15.27 -7.95
CA ALA A 4 22.51 -14.31 -7.50
C ALA A 4 23.83 -15.03 -7.27
N VAL A 5 24.92 -14.53 -7.87
CA VAL A 5 26.29 -14.98 -7.62
C VAL A 5 26.99 -13.88 -6.81
N ILE A 6 27.50 -14.24 -5.64
CA ILE A 6 28.12 -13.31 -4.70
C ILE A 6 29.57 -13.71 -4.39
N ASP A 7 30.40 -12.74 -4.04
CA ASP A 7 31.72 -13.01 -3.50
C ASP A 7 31.58 -13.46 -2.03
N GLY A 8 31.92 -14.71 -1.76
CA GLY A 8 31.82 -15.27 -0.40
C GLY A 8 32.97 -14.83 0.51
N SER A 9 34.01 -14.21 -0.02
CA SER A 9 35.13 -13.65 0.76
C SER A 9 34.86 -12.22 1.23
N ASP A 10 33.74 -11.61 0.80
CA ASP A 10 33.34 -10.27 1.24
C ASP A 10 33.07 -10.29 2.78
N PRO A 11 33.82 -9.49 3.57
CA PRO A 11 33.62 -9.39 5.01
C PRO A 11 32.27 -8.79 5.40
N ASP A 12 31.66 -7.97 4.52
CA ASP A 12 30.37 -7.32 4.74
C ASP A 12 29.19 -8.23 4.35
N LEU A 13 29.45 -9.45 3.92
CA LEU A 13 28.40 -10.43 3.61
C LEU A 13 27.74 -10.94 4.91
N THR A 14 26.53 -10.49 5.15
CA THR A 14 25.72 -10.84 6.33
C THR A 14 24.60 -11.80 5.96
N ILE A 15 24.00 -12.43 7.01
CA ILE A 15 22.81 -13.26 6.87
C ILE A 15 21.65 -12.45 6.29
N GLU A 16 21.52 -11.17 6.64
CA GLU A 16 20.47 -10.25 6.15
C GLU A 16 20.60 -10.01 4.65
N THR A 17 21.82 -9.88 4.14
CA THR A 17 22.06 -9.74 2.69
C THR A 17 21.63 -10.99 1.93
N VAL A 18 21.95 -12.17 2.44
CA VAL A 18 21.58 -13.45 1.82
C VAL A 18 20.06 -13.66 1.89
N GLU A 19 19.45 -13.37 3.01
CA GLU A 19 17.99 -13.47 3.22
C GLU A 19 17.23 -12.49 2.32
N SER A 20 17.72 -11.27 2.15
CA SER A 20 17.13 -10.30 1.24
C SER A 20 17.12 -10.78 -0.21
N LEU A 21 18.21 -11.38 -0.67
CA LEU A 21 18.30 -11.96 -2.02
C LEU A 21 17.33 -13.15 -2.17
N ARG A 22 17.23 -13.99 -1.15
CA ARG A 22 16.29 -15.14 -1.12
C ARG A 22 14.84 -14.69 -1.08
N ALA A 23 14.52 -13.65 -0.31
CA ALA A 23 13.18 -13.05 -0.26
C ALA A 23 12.76 -12.48 -1.63
N CYS A 24 13.73 -12.02 -2.44
CA CYS A 24 13.49 -11.66 -3.83
C CYS A 24 13.35 -12.88 -4.78
N GLY A 25 13.26 -14.10 -4.24
CA GLY A 25 13.10 -15.33 -5.01
C GLY A 25 14.37 -15.79 -5.72
N MET A 26 15.55 -15.23 -5.39
CA MET A 26 16.82 -15.60 -6.00
C MET A 26 17.47 -16.80 -5.27
N VAL A 27 18.07 -17.68 -6.03
CA VAL A 27 18.98 -18.71 -5.50
C VAL A 27 20.37 -18.09 -5.37
N VAL A 28 20.93 -18.09 -4.16
CA VAL A 28 22.21 -17.45 -3.88
C VAL A 28 23.34 -18.49 -3.96
N VAL A 29 24.32 -18.25 -4.83
CA VAL A 29 25.53 -19.05 -4.97
C VAL A 29 26.74 -18.17 -4.64
N ALA A 30 27.61 -18.62 -3.73
CA ALA A 30 28.81 -17.88 -3.37
C ALA A 30 30.07 -18.44 -4.09
N LEU A 31 30.94 -17.55 -4.49
CA LEU A 31 32.31 -17.89 -4.93
C LEU A 31 33.24 -17.70 -3.75
N ALA A 32 33.82 -18.79 -3.23
CA ALA A 32 34.74 -18.73 -2.09
C ALA A 32 35.67 -19.93 -2.00
N ALA A 33 36.73 -19.78 -1.22
CA ALA A 33 37.61 -20.88 -0.90
C ALA A 33 36.90 -21.96 -0.05
N HIS A 34 37.37 -23.20 -0.14
CA HIS A 34 36.71 -24.36 0.48
C HIS A 34 36.53 -24.22 2.01
N HIS A 35 37.46 -23.53 2.68
CA HIS A 35 37.38 -23.33 4.14
C HIS A 35 36.24 -22.40 4.59
N GLU A 36 35.71 -21.55 3.70
CA GLU A 36 34.58 -20.65 3.97
C GLU A 36 33.21 -21.33 3.81
N ARG A 37 33.18 -22.51 3.22
CA ARG A 37 31.95 -23.21 2.86
C ARG A 37 30.96 -23.36 4.02
N SER A 38 31.44 -23.76 5.20
CA SER A 38 30.58 -23.97 6.36
C SER A 38 29.94 -22.68 6.85
N ARG A 39 30.70 -21.58 6.86
CA ARG A 39 30.19 -20.23 7.19
C ARG A 39 29.11 -19.80 6.20
N LEU A 40 29.38 -19.93 4.91
CA LEU A 40 28.46 -19.46 3.86
C LEU A 40 27.14 -20.28 3.82
N ILE A 41 27.23 -21.59 4.05
CA ILE A 41 26.03 -22.42 4.19
C ILE A 41 25.21 -22.01 5.41
N ALA A 42 25.85 -21.69 6.52
CA ALA A 42 25.19 -21.19 7.73
C ALA A 42 24.51 -19.83 7.50
N LEU A 43 25.03 -18.99 6.58
CA LEU A 43 24.39 -17.75 6.14
C LEU A 43 23.21 -17.99 5.16
N GLY A 44 22.92 -19.24 4.77
CA GLY A 44 21.79 -19.58 3.91
C GLY A 44 22.11 -19.58 2.40
N VAL A 45 23.39 -19.59 2.02
CA VAL A 45 23.82 -19.73 0.61
C VAL A 45 23.52 -21.14 0.12
N ALA A 46 22.88 -21.27 -1.04
CA ALA A 46 22.44 -22.56 -1.59
C ALA A 46 23.59 -23.44 -2.07
N SER A 47 24.68 -22.85 -2.57
CA SER A 47 25.88 -23.56 -3.03
C SER A 47 27.11 -22.67 -2.98
N VAL A 48 28.29 -23.27 -2.80
CA VAL A 48 29.58 -22.58 -2.80
C VAL A 48 30.48 -23.22 -3.88
N ALA A 49 30.98 -22.38 -4.80
CA ALA A 49 31.89 -22.77 -5.85
C ALA A 49 33.29 -22.14 -5.67
N ALA A 50 34.33 -22.85 -6.05
CA ALA A 50 35.67 -22.31 -5.97
C ALA A 50 35.91 -21.22 -7.04
N PRO A 51 36.50 -20.08 -6.70
CA PRO A 51 36.88 -19.06 -7.65
C PRO A 51 37.94 -19.61 -8.59
N GLY A 52 37.80 -19.36 -9.91
CA GLY A 52 38.77 -19.76 -10.92
C GLY A 52 38.51 -21.13 -11.57
N SER A 53 37.43 -21.82 -11.25
CA SER A 53 37.02 -23.07 -11.89
C SER A 53 35.69 -22.91 -12.62
N PRO A 54 35.65 -22.49 -13.91
CA PRO A 54 34.39 -22.21 -14.62
C PRO A 54 33.41 -23.39 -14.61
N ASP A 55 33.91 -24.61 -14.77
CA ASP A 55 33.07 -25.81 -14.78
C ASP A 55 32.41 -26.10 -13.41
N GLN A 56 33.12 -25.82 -12.32
CA GLN A 56 32.57 -25.97 -10.98
C GLN A 56 31.50 -24.90 -10.71
N VAL A 57 31.70 -23.68 -11.17
CA VAL A 57 30.71 -22.60 -11.09
C VAL A 57 29.44 -23.01 -11.85
N VAL A 58 29.58 -23.43 -13.10
CA VAL A 58 28.48 -23.89 -13.95
C VAL A 58 27.74 -25.08 -13.31
N ASN A 59 28.46 -26.07 -12.82
CA ASN A 59 27.89 -27.24 -12.17
C ASN A 59 27.16 -26.86 -10.86
N SER A 60 27.69 -25.93 -10.06
CA SER A 60 27.05 -25.41 -8.86
C SER A 60 25.76 -24.64 -9.17
N LEU A 61 25.75 -23.85 -10.24
CA LEU A 61 24.57 -23.13 -10.75
C LEU A 61 23.50 -24.12 -11.23
N ILE A 62 23.88 -25.14 -11.98
CA ILE A 62 22.98 -26.20 -12.46
C ILE A 62 22.40 -27.00 -11.26
N ALA A 63 23.24 -27.34 -10.27
CA ALA A 63 22.81 -28.06 -9.07
C ALA A 63 21.84 -27.21 -8.24
N ALA A 64 22.14 -25.91 -8.04
CA ALA A 64 21.27 -24.99 -7.30
C ALA A 64 19.90 -24.80 -8.00
N THR A 65 19.86 -24.74 -9.33
CA THR A 65 18.61 -24.67 -10.10
C THR A 65 17.83 -25.99 -10.12
N ARG A 66 18.52 -27.14 -10.07
CA ARG A 66 17.90 -28.47 -9.97
C ARG A 66 17.31 -28.72 -8.58
N THR A 67 17.97 -28.28 -7.53
CA THR A 67 17.49 -28.39 -6.14
C THR A 67 16.16 -27.62 -5.97
N ARG A 68 15.97 -26.50 -6.68
CA ARG A 68 14.67 -25.79 -6.73
C ARG A 68 13.56 -26.59 -7.42
N ARG A 69 13.89 -27.48 -8.35
CA ARG A 69 12.90 -28.36 -9.05
C ARG A 69 12.58 -29.63 -8.26
N SER A 70 13.44 -30.03 -7.33
CA SER A 70 13.32 -31.29 -6.60
C SER A 70 13.04 -31.14 -5.11
N THR A 71 13.11 -29.94 -4.57
CA THR A 71 12.48 -29.67 -3.26
C THR A 71 10.99 -29.53 -3.52
N PRO A 72 10.13 -30.46 -3.07
CA PRO A 72 8.77 -30.07 -2.83
C PRO A 72 8.92 -28.93 -1.86
N ALA A 73 8.41 -27.75 -2.21
CA ALA A 73 8.12 -26.76 -1.23
C ALA A 73 7.44 -27.53 -0.10
N THR A 74 8.10 -27.67 1.04
CA THR A 74 7.37 -27.79 2.30
C THR A 74 6.56 -26.50 2.28
N ALA A 75 5.41 -26.58 1.66
CA ALA A 75 4.35 -25.64 1.83
C ALA A 75 4.19 -25.55 3.34
N SER A 76 4.82 -24.57 3.95
CA SER A 76 4.19 -23.92 5.06
C SER A 76 2.80 -23.67 4.48
N SER A 77 1.81 -24.36 5.01
CA SER A 77 0.43 -24.24 4.58
C SER A 77 -0.04 -22.86 4.97
N ALA A 78 0.37 -21.87 4.14
CA ALA A 78 -0.41 -20.65 4.04
C ALA A 78 -1.82 -21.15 3.65
N PRO A 79 -2.85 -20.74 4.38
CA PRO A 79 -4.20 -21.07 3.98
C PRO A 79 -4.36 -20.70 2.50
N PRO A 80 -5.07 -21.52 1.71
CA PRO A 80 -5.29 -21.23 0.30
C PRO A 80 -5.82 -19.80 0.18
N PRO A 81 -5.37 -19.02 -0.81
CA PRO A 81 -5.87 -17.67 -1.01
C PRO A 81 -7.40 -17.72 -1.02
N PRO A 82 -8.09 -16.78 -0.40
CA PRO A 82 -9.54 -16.75 -0.40
C PRO A 82 -10.02 -16.82 -1.86
N PRO A 83 -11.14 -17.54 -2.12
CA PRO A 83 -11.69 -17.63 -3.46
C PRO A 83 -11.96 -16.20 -3.96
N PRO A 84 -11.74 -15.95 -5.27
CA PRO A 84 -12.03 -14.63 -5.83
C PRO A 84 -13.49 -14.25 -5.53
N PRO A 85 -13.77 -12.96 -5.28
CA PRO A 85 -15.11 -12.51 -4.98
C PRO A 85 -16.07 -12.93 -6.10
N SER A 86 -17.26 -13.37 -5.72
CA SER A 86 -18.32 -13.79 -6.66
C SER A 86 -18.90 -12.65 -7.50
N ALA A 87 -18.59 -11.40 -7.13
CA ALA A 87 -18.86 -10.17 -7.87
C ALA A 87 -17.61 -9.27 -7.80
N PRO A 88 -17.42 -8.34 -8.77
CA PRO A 88 -16.34 -7.38 -8.70
C PRO A 88 -16.36 -6.62 -7.37
N GLY A 89 -15.21 -6.53 -6.71
CA GLY A 89 -15.07 -5.80 -5.46
C GLY A 89 -15.08 -4.29 -5.68
N SER A 90 -15.30 -3.54 -4.60
CA SER A 90 -15.35 -2.07 -4.59
C SER A 90 -13.98 -1.47 -4.31
N VAL A 91 -13.64 -0.40 -5.03
CA VAL A 91 -12.40 0.36 -4.86
C VAL A 91 -12.70 1.75 -4.30
N LEU A 92 -12.18 2.03 -3.12
CA LEU A 92 -12.26 3.30 -2.43
C LEU A 92 -10.94 4.05 -2.62
N ALA A 93 -10.97 5.24 -3.22
CA ALA A 93 -9.83 6.14 -3.25
C ALA A 93 -9.85 7.02 -1.99
N VAL A 94 -8.76 7.02 -1.23
CA VAL A 94 -8.56 7.95 -0.11
C VAL A 94 -7.63 9.06 -0.59
N TRP A 95 -8.20 10.22 -0.78
CA TRP A 95 -7.55 11.40 -1.31
C TRP A 95 -7.71 12.59 -0.35
N GLY A 96 -7.08 13.71 -0.63
CA GLY A 96 -7.32 14.88 0.21
C GLY A 96 -6.33 16.00 0.02
N THR A 97 -6.51 17.02 0.83
CA THR A 97 -5.72 18.23 0.75
C THR A 97 -4.25 17.99 1.07
N SER A 98 -3.36 18.80 0.51
CA SER A 98 -1.95 18.86 0.95
C SER A 98 -1.86 19.27 2.42
N GLY A 99 -0.71 19.04 3.08
CA GLY A 99 -0.47 19.44 4.46
C GLY A 99 -0.82 18.39 5.50
N ALA A 100 -0.65 17.12 5.16
CA ALA A 100 -0.73 15.98 6.09
C ALA A 100 -2.04 15.91 6.91
N PRO A 101 -3.22 15.89 6.27
CA PRO A 101 -4.49 15.79 6.99
C PRO A 101 -4.70 14.42 7.66
N GLY A 102 -3.79 13.46 7.46
CA GLY A 102 -3.90 12.10 8.00
C GLY A 102 -4.48 11.09 7.00
N ARG A 103 -4.45 11.36 5.69
CA ARG A 103 -4.95 10.44 4.64
C ARG A 103 -4.52 9.00 4.86
N THR A 104 -3.21 8.75 4.87
CA THR A 104 -2.62 7.41 5.04
C THR A 104 -3.09 6.74 6.33
N THR A 105 -3.15 7.48 7.44
CA THR A 105 -3.61 6.94 8.72
C THR A 105 -5.09 6.50 8.64
N LEU A 106 -5.93 7.32 7.99
CA LEU A 106 -7.34 6.99 7.80
C LEU A 106 -7.52 5.87 6.78
N ALA A 107 -6.74 5.84 5.69
CA ALA A 107 -6.76 4.74 4.73
C ALA A 107 -6.45 3.40 5.40
N VAL A 108 -5.42 3.36 6.24
CA VAL A 108 -5.08 2.18 7.05
C VAL A 108 -6.22 1.79 7.99
N GLY A 109 -6.82 2.75 8.70
CA GLY A 109 -7.95 2.50 9.60
C GLY A 109 -9.21 2.03 8.87
N ILE A 110 -9.56 2.64 7.74
CA ILE A 110 -10.67 2.23 6.88
C ILE A 110 -10.48 0.79 6.40
N ALA A 111 -9.29 0.45 5.88
CA ALA A 111 -8.99 -0.90 5.43
C ALA A 111 -9.07 -1.92 6.58
N THR A 112 -8.60 -1.54 7.77
CA THR A 112 -8.69 -2.37 8.97
C THR A 112 -10.14 -2.61 9.37
N ALA A 113 -10.97 -1.58 9.36
CA ALA A 113 -12.41 -1.71 9.66
C ALA A 113 -13.14 -2.56 8.62
N LEU A 114 -12.90 -2.33 7.32
CA LEU A 114 -13.48 -3.13 6.23
C LEU A 114 -13.07 -4.60 6.28
N SER A 115 -11.86 -4.91 6.78
CA SER A 115 -11.39 -6.31 6.89
C SER A 115 -12.21 -7.17 7.85
N ALA A 116 -12.99 -6.56 8.74
CA ALA A 116 -13.97 -7.27 9.56
C ALA A 116 -15.20 -7.75 8.76
N HIS A 117 -15.43 -7.17 7.57
CA HIS A 117 -16.58 -7.45 6.71
C HIS A 117 -16.22 -8.28 5.47
N GLY A 118 -14.94 -8.57 5.23
CA GLY A 118 -14.47 -9.44 4.17
C GLY A 118 -13.06 -9.16 3.69
N PRO A 119 -12.58 -9.94 2.69
CA PRO A 119 -11.25 -9.77 2.13
C PRO A 119 -11.01 -8.34 1.65
N THR A 120 -9.95 -7.73 2.15
CA THR A 120 -9.63 -6.31 1.94
C THR A 120 -8.18 -6.14 1.51
N LEU A 121 -7.96 -5.31 0.50
CA LEU A 121 -6.65 -4.85 0.06
C LEU A 121 -6.46 -3.39 0.49
N LEU A 122 -5.33 -3.10 1.12
CA LEU A 122 -4.84 -1.75 1.33
C LEU A 122 -3.69 -1.49 0.38
N VAL A 123 -3.75 -0.42 -0.39
CA VAL A 123 -2.75 -0.09 -1.41
C VAL A 123 -2.14 1.27 -1.13
N ASP A 124 -0.82 1.31 -1.01
CA ASP A 124 -0.06 2.55 -0.95
C ASP A 124 0.28 3.00 -2.38
N ALA A 125 -0.55 3.86 -2.94
CA ALA A 125 -0.34 4.50 -4.23
C ALA A 125 0.09 5.97 -4.10
N ASP A 126 0.48 6.42 -2.91
CA ASP A 126 1.11 7.73 -2.71
C ASP A 126 2.56 7.69 -3.24
N THR A 127 2.72 7.98 -4.52
CA THR A 127 4.04 8.00 -5.19
C THR A 127 4.92 9.17 -4.74
N ALA A 128 4.37 10.13 -4.01
CA ALA A 128 5.12 11.27 -3.48
C ALA A 128 5.67 11.00 -2.08
N ASN A 129 4.89 10.33 -1.22
CA ASN A 129 5.24 10.07 0.18
C ASN A 129 4.72 8.69 0.64
N PRO A 130 5.23 7.58 0.06
CA PRO A 130 4.80 6.24 0.44
C PRO A 130 5.18 5.96 1.90
N THR A 131 4.20 5.65 2.75
CA THR A 131 4.41 5.54 4.21
C THR A 131 3.67 4.39 4.88
N ILE A 132 2.79 3.68 4.19
CA ILE A 132 2.00 2.59 4.81
C ILE A 132 2.91 1.49 5.38
N ALA A 133 3.97 1.11 4.66
CA ALA A 133 4.91 0.09 5.15
C ALA A 133 5.55 0.50 6.48
N HIS A 134 5.99 1.75 6.61
CA HIS A 134 6.56 2.28 7.84
C HIS A 134 5.52 2.35 8.97
N LEU A 135 4.30 2.82 8.65
CA LEU A 135 3.22 2.97 9.62
C LEU A 135 2.80 1.63 10.24
N LEU A 136 2.88 0.56 9.47
CA LEU A 136 2.48 -0.80 9.89
C LEU A 136 3.66 -1.69 10.29
N GLY A 137 4.89 -1.20 10.29
CA GLY A 137 6.08 -1.99 10.60
C GLY A 137 6.31 -3.14 9.61
N LEU A 138 5.95 -2.94 8.34
CA LEU A 138 6.14 -3.93 7.27
C LEU A 138 7.52 -3.78 6.62
N PRO A 139 8.01 -4.81 5.88
CA PRO A 139 9.26 -4.72 5.14
C PRO A 139 9.26 -3.55 4.15
N VAL A 140 10.26 -2.66 4.25
CA VAL A 140 10.37 -1.43 3.44
C VAL A 140 11.25 -1.57 2.21
N HIS A 141 11.90 -2.72 2.04
CA HIS A 141 12.86 -2.95 0.94
C HIS A 141 12.22 -3.47 -0.35
N ALA A 142 10.96 -3.87 -0.30
CA ALA A 142 10.20 -4.35 -1.44
C ALA A 142 8.97 -3.47 -1.67
N SER A 143 8.61 -3.26 -2.94
CA SER A 143 7.44 -2.50 -3.35
C SER A 143 6.46 -3.41 -4.09
N GLY A 144 5.33 -3.67 -3.47
CA GLY A 144 4.21 -4.36 -4.12
C GLY A 144 3.69 -3.58 -5.31
N LEU A 145 3.57 -2.24 -5.17
CA LEU A 145 3.14 -1.35 -6.24
C LEU A 145 4.06 -1.40 -7.47
N SER A 146 5.39 -1.33 -7.28
CA SER A 146 6.34 -1.48 -8.39
C SER A 146 6.27 -2.86 -9.05
N THR A 147 6.00 -3.91 -8.27
CA THR A 147 5.84 -5.26 -8.79
C THR A 147 4.63 -5.34 -9.72
N LEU A 148 3.47 -4.83 -9.27
CA LEU A 148 2.26 -4.79 -10.08
C LEU A 148 2.40 -3.87 -11.30
N ALA A 149 3.04 -2.72 -11.18
CA ALA A 149 3.29 -1.82 -12.31
C ALA A 149 4.15 -2.48 -13.39
N ARG A 150 5.16 -3.27 -13.00
CA ARG A 150 5.95 -4.09 -13.95
C ARG A 150 5.15 -5.22 -14.57
N THR A 151 4.25 -5.86 -13.83
CA THR A 151 3.34 -6.87 -14.37
C THR A 151 2.40 -6.23 -15.38
N ALA A 152 1.79 -5.09 -15.06
CA ALA A 152 0.92 -4.32 -15.96
C ALA A 152 1.59 -3.96 -17.29
N SER A 153 2.88 -3.66 -17.28
CA SER A 153 3.63 -3.34 -18.51
C SER A 153 3.89 -4.55 -19.43
N ARG A 154 3.68 -5.76 -18.90
CA ARG A 154 3.90 -7.03 -19.63
C ARG A 154 2.61 -7.71 -20.07
N GLY A 155 1.49 -7.37 -19.44
CA GLY A 155 0.18 -7.94 -19.73
C GLY A 155 -0.83 -7.78 -18.61
N PRO A 156 -1.99 -8.46 -18.69
CA PRO A 156 -3.02 -8.40 -17.67
C PRO A 156 -2.51 -8.91 -16.31
N ILE A 157 -2.90 -8.21 -15.25
CA ILE A 157 -2.62 -8.62 -13.87
C ILE A 157 -3.70 -9.60 -13.42
N THR A 158 -3.28 -10.75 -12.91
CA THR A 158 -4.18 -11.75 -12.33
C THR A 158 -4.40 -11.53 -10.83
N PRO A 159 -5.46 -12.10 -10.23
CA PRO A 159 -5.62 -12.11 -8.77
C PRO A 159 -4.42 -12.74 -8.03
N ALA A 160 -3.80 -13.78 -8.62
CA ALA A 160 -2.61 -14.39 -8.04
C ALA A 160 -1.41 -13.44 -8.04
N ASP A 161 -1.23 -12.64 -9.09
CA ASP A 161 -0.18 -11.61 -9.15
C ASP A 161 -0.42 -10.53 -8.09
N THR A 162 -1.69 -10.11 -7.93
CA THR A 162 -2.10 -9.09 -6.95
C THR A 162 -1.80 -9.55 -5.53
N LEU A 163 -2.24 -10.76 -5.16
CA LEU A 163 -2.00 -11.32 -3.83
C LEU A 163 -0.53 -11.67 -3.61
N GLY A 164 0.19 -12.11 -4.65
CA GLY A 164 1.63 -12.37 -4.60
C GLY A 164 2.49 -11.11 -4.41
N ALA A 165 1.96 -9.93 -4.77
CA ALA A 165 2.61 -8.64 -4.53
C ALA A 165 2.24 -8.01 -3.17
N ALA A 166 1.25 -8.57 -2.47
CA ALA A 166 0.77 -8.07 -1.20
C ALA A 166 1.42 -8.78 -0.01
N VAL A 167 1.54 -8.07 1.09
CA VAL A 167 1.95 -8.61 2.39
C VAL A 167 0.69 -8.89 3.22
N MET A 168 0.53 -10.10 3.70
CA MET A 168 -0.59 -10.46 4.59
C MET A 168 -0.39 -9.80 5.96
N ARG A 169 -1.35 -8.99 6.39
CA ARG A 169 -1.39 -8.35 7.70
C ARG A 169 -2.26 -9.13 8.69
N SER A 170 -3.41 -9.60 8.21
CA SER A 170 -4.33 -10.47 8.91
C SER A 170 -5.01 -11.40 7.90
N GLU A 171 -5.87 -12.31 8.37
CA GLU A 171 -6.62 -13.23 7.50
C GLU A 171 -7.35 -12.50 6.36
N ASN A 172 -7.99 -11.37 6.64
CA ASN A 172 -8.77 -10.60 5.68
C ASN A 172 -8.09 -9.30 5.23
N LEU A 173 -6.89 -8.95 5.71
CA LEU A 173 -6.21 -7.72 5.33
C LEU A 173 -4.85 -8.00 4.70
N HIS A 174 -4.70 -7.63 3.44
CA HIS A 174 -3.44 -7.69 2.71
C HIS A 174 -3.03 -6.29 2.28
N VAL A 175 -1.73 -6.01 2.29
CA VAL A 175 -1.17 -4.68 2.04
C VAL A 175 -0.24 -4.71 0.83
N ILE A 176 -0.55 -3.92 -0.19
CA ILE A 176 0.33 -3.65 -1.32
C ILE A 176 1.15 -2.41 -0.96
N THR A 177 2.42 -2.64 -0.63
CA THR A 177 3.34 -1.58 -0.21
C THR A 177 3.67 -0.62 -1.34
N GLY A 178 3.86 0.65 -1.02
CA GLY A 178 4.20 1.71 -1.96
C GLY A 178 5.63 1.63 -2.51
N LEU A 179 6.04 2.67 -3.19
CA LEU A 179 7.38 2.78 -3.74
C LEU A 179 8.43 2.79 -2.63
N VAL A 180 9.58 2.14 -2.84
CA VAL A 180 10.71 2.18 -1.89
C VAL A 180 11.25 3.61 -1.75
N THR A 181 11.24 4.37 -2.82
CA THR A 181 11.60 5.79 -2.82
C THR A 181 10.72 6.61 -3.75
N PRO A 182 10.38 7.87 -3.41
CA PRO A 182 9.58 8.75 -4.25
C PRO A 182 10.19 9.03 -5.64
N HIS A 183 11.51 8.90 -5.78
CA HIS A 183 12.19 9.10 -7.07
C HIS A 183 11.77 8.11 -8.16
N ARG A 184 11.21 6.98 -7.77
CA ARG A 184 10.75 5.92 -8.67
C ARG A 184 9.32 6.10 -9.17
N TRP A 185 8.69 7.25 -8.95
CA TRP A 185 7.29 7.53 -9.33
C TRP A 185 6.98 7.21 -10.82
N ARG A 186 7.98 7.35 -11.72
CA ARG A 186 7.81 7.03 -13.14
C ARG A 186 7.57 5.54 -13.43
N GLU A 187 7.79 4.66 -12.48
CA GLU A 187 7.45 3.24 -12.63
C GLU A 187 5.94 3.01 -12.65
N VAL A 188 5.17 3.95 -12.09
CA VAL A 188 3.71 3.87 -11.98
C VAL A 188 3.09 4.84 -12.96
N SER A 189 2.92 4.39 -14.20
CA SER A 189 2.22 5.16 -15.22
C SER A 189 0.71 5.16 -15.02
N LYS A 190 0.00 6.13 -15.58
CA LYS A 190 -1.47 6.19 -15.51
C LYS A 190 -2.14 4.91 -16.05
N PRO A 191 -1.82 4.37 -17.23
CA PRO A 191 -2.38 3.09 -17.69
C PRO A 191 -2.01 1.91 -16.79
N GLY A 192 -0.80 1.94 -16.20
CA GLY A 192 -0.35 0.91 -15.26
C GLY A 192 -1.19 0.88 -13.99
N ILE A 193 -1.45 2.03 -13.36
CA ILE A 193 -2.27 2.10 -12.16
C ILE A 193 -3.74 1.78 -12.45
N GLU A 194 -4.28 2.17 -13.60
CA GLU A 194 -5.63 1.80 -14.02
C GLU A 194 -5.77 0.26 -14.17
N SER A 195 -4.76 -0.41 -14.72
CA SER A 195 -4.72 -1.87 -14.81
C SER A 195 -4.66 -2.51 -13.41
N ILE A 196 -3.89 -1.92 -12.49
CA ILE A 196 -3.82 -2.36 -11.08
C ILE A 196 -5.20 -2.23 -10.45
N VAL A 197 -5.88 -1.09 -10.56
CA VAL A 197 -7.23 -0.89 -10.00
C VAL A 197 -8.22 -1.91 -10.56
N GLY A 198 -8.14 -2.24 -11.85
CA GLY A 198 -8.93 -3.31 -12.45
C GLY A 198 -8.68 -4.67 -11.80
N ALA A 199 -7.41 -5.02 -11.51
CA ALA A 199 -7.04 -6.27 -10.87
C ALA A 199 -7.45 -6.33 -9.38
N LEU A 200 -7.44 -5.20 -8.66
CA LEU A 200 -7.90 -5.13 -7.28
C LEU A 200 -9.34 -5.62 -7.14
N ARG A 201 -10.23 -5.22 -8.04
CA ARG A 201 -11.66 -5.63 -8.06
C ARG A 201 -11.85 -7.14 -8.18
N LEU A 202 -10.92 -7.82 -8.84
CA LEU A 202 -10.96 -9.26 -9.04
C LEU A 202 -10.30 -10.03 -7.88
N SER A 203 -9.61 -9.32 -6.97
CA SER A 203 -8.76 -9.93 -5.96
C SER A 203 -9.31 -9.83 -4.54
N ALA A 204 -10.16 -8.86 -4.25
CA ALA A 204 -10.74 -8.67 -2.93
C ALA A 204 -12.14 -8.05 -3.01
N ARG A 205 -12.91 -8.19 -1.93
CA ARG A 205 -14.23 -7.55 -1.81
C ARG A 205 -14.10 -6.03 -1.66
N TYR A 206 -13.10 -5.58 -0.92
CA TYR A 206 -12.83 -4.16 -0.70
C TYR A 206 -11.38 -3.85 -1.02
N SER A 207 -11.15 -2.71 -1.65
CA SER A 207 -9.80 -2.19 -1.90
C SER A 207 -9.75 -0.72 -1.50
N VAL A 208 -8.88 -0.39 -0.58
CA VAL A 208 -8.63 0.98 -0.12
C VAL A 208 -7.31 1.44 -0.69
N VAL A 209 -7.33 2.49 -1.49
CA VAL A 209 -6.16 3.01 -2.20
C VAL A 209 -5.82 4.39 -1.65
N ASP A 210 -4.71 4.47 -0.92
CA ASP A 210 -4.14 5.74 -0.45
C ASP A 210 -3.38 6.41 -1.59
N ILE A 211 -3.75 7.63 -1.95
CA ILE A 211 -3.15 8.38 -3.07
C ILE A 211 -2.59 9.72 -2.63
N ALA A 212 -1.59 10.20 -3.37
CA ALA A 212 -1.00 11.52 -3.16
C ALA A 212 -2.04 12.65 -3.34
N SER A 213 -1.81 13.78 -2.68
CA SER A 213 -2.47 15.03 -3.07
C SER A 213 -1.97 15.43 -4.46
N THR A 214 -2.89 15.85 -5.33
CA THR A 214 -2.56 16.31 -6.67
C THR A 214 -2.29 17.82 -6.71
N SER A 215 -1.58 18.27 -7.73
CA SER A 215 -1.31 19.69 -7.95
C SER A 215 -2.56 20.51 -8.30
N LEU A 216 -3.68 19.88 -8.63
CA LEU A 216 -4.92 20.48 -9.12
C LEU A 216 -4.73 21.28 -10.42
N GLU A 217 -3.60 21.13 -11.09
CA GLU A 217 -3.33 21.75 -12.38
C GLU A 217 -3.74 20.82 -13.52
N LYS A 218 -4.03 21.41 -14.69
CA LYS A 218 -4.28 20.59 -15.88
C LYS A 218 -3.02 19.81 -16.24
N ALA A 219 -3.19 18.51 -16.50
CA ALA A 219 -2.10 17.62 -16.87
C ALA A 219 -1.25 18.20 -18.01
N SER A 220 0.05 18.32 -17.80
CA SER A 220 1.01 18.67 -18.83
C SER A 220 1.21 17.48 -19.79
N ARG A 221 1.70 17.76 -21.01
CA ARG A 221 2.05 16.69 -21.95
C ARG A 221 3.24 15.87 -21.39
N GLY A 222 3.10 14.56 -21.33
CA GLY A 222 4.12 13.63 -20.84
C GLY A 222 3.81 13.06 -19.46
N ALA A 223 4.72 12.24 -18.94
CA ALA A 223 4.56 11.62 -17.62
C ALA A 223 4.50 12.67 -16.51
N ASN A 224 3.45 12.61 -15.69
CA ASN A 224 3.21 13.53 -14.59
C ASN A 224 3.29 12.77 -13.27
N ARG A 225 3.71 13.45 -12.20
CA ARG A 225 3.78 12.91 -10.86
C ARG A 225 2.40 12.53 -10.31
N ASP A 226 1.37 13.21 -10.77
CA ASP A 226 -0.02 12.98 -10.38
C ASP A 226 -0.68 11.82 -11.14
N ASP A 227 -0.01 11.21 -12.14
CA ASP A 227 -0.56 10.17 -13.00
C ASP A 227 -1.13 8.98 -12.20
N ALA A 228 -0.46 8.55 -11.14
CA ALA A 228 -0.93 7.46 -10.29
C ALA A 228 -2.22 7.85 -9.55
N ALA A 229 -2.26 9.04 -8.95
CA ALA A 229 -3.44 9.52 -8.24
C ALA A 229 -4.63 9.74 -9.20
N LEU A 230 -4.39 10.38 -10.35
CA LEU A 230 -5.42 10.63 -11.37
C LEU A 230 -5.99 9.33 -11.93
N GLY A 231 -5.14 8.32 -12.20
CA GLY A 231 -5.59 7.02 -12.68
C GLY A 231 -6.44 6.25 -11.65
N VAL A 232 -6.13 6.37 -10.36
CA VAL A 232 -6.99 5.81 -9.30
C VAL A 232 -8.31 6.57 -9.22
N LEU A 233 -8.28 7.91 -9.20
CA LEU A 233 -9.48 8.74 -9.17
C LEU A 233 -10.42 8.46 -10.35
N GLU A 234 -9.90 8.15 -11.53
CA GLU A 234 -10.69 7.82 -12.71
C GLU A 234 -11.36 6.45 -12.64
N ARG A 235 -10.89 5.56 -11.81
CA ARG A 235 -11.36 4.16 -11.74
C ARG A 235 -11.99 3.77 -10.42
N ALA A 236 -11.94 4.63 -9.40
CA ALA A 236 -12.54 4.35 -8.11
C ALA A 236 -14.08 4.33 -8.17
N ASP A 237 -14.70 3.53 -7.28
CA ASP A 237 -16.15 3.46 -7.12
C ASP A 237 -16.65 4.43 -6.08
N ARG A 238 -15.80 4.84 -5.16
CA ARG A 238 -16.07 5.82 -4.10
C ARG A 238 -14.85 6.67 -3.83
N LEU A 239 -15.05 7.94 -3.58
CA LEU A 239 -14.03 8.88 -3.18
C LEU A 239 -14.21 9.31 -1.73
N VAL A 240 -13.17 9.14 -0.93
CA VAL A 240 -13.08 9.65 0.43
C VAL A 240 -12.08 10.80 0.45
N ILE A 241 -12.56 12.02 0.64
CA ILE A 241 -11.73 13.21 0.73
C ILE A 241 -11.38 13.49 2.18
N VAL A 242 -10.10 13.52 2.51
CA VAL A 242 -9.63 13.82 3.87
C VAL A 242 -9.17 15.26 3.95
N ALA A 243 -9.78 16.02 4.86
CA ALA A 243 -9.39 17.38 5.20
C ALA A 243 -8.98 17.47 6.67
N ARG A 244 -8.14 18.43 7.01
CA ARG A 244 -7.80 18.73 8.41
C ARG A 244 -8.89 19.62 9.03
N GLY A 245 -9.24 19.35 10.28
CA GLY A 245 -10.22 20.10 11.06
C GLY A 245 -9.63 21.42 11.60
N ASP A 246 -9.23 22.30 10.71
CA ASP A 246 -8.85 23.68 11.02
C ASP A 246 -9.17 24.61 9.83
N ILE A 247 -9.02 25.92 10.03
CA ILE A 247 -9.34 26.93 9.03
C ILE A 247 -8.57 26.69 7.72
N VAL A 248 -7.29 26.33 7.81
CA VAL A 248 -6.44 26.10 6.63
C VAL A 248 -6.88 24.82 5.89
N GLY A 249 -7.20 23.75 6.62
CA GLY A 249 -7.70 22.51 6.05
C GLY A 249 -9.02 22.69 5.31
N ILE A 250 -9.97 23.42 5.89
CA ILE A 250 -11.27 23.71 5.26
C ILE A 250 -11.11 24.61 4.03
N ASN A 251 -10.24 25.63 4.09
CA ASN A 251 -9.95 26.44 2.92
C ASN A 251 -9.35 25.61 1.76
N ARG A 252 -8.42 24.71 2.07
CA ARG A 252 -7.84 23.80 1.06
C ARG A 252 -8.89 22.82 0.51
N LEU A 253 -9.81 22.37 1.34
CA LEU A 253 -10.92 21.52 0.93
C LEU A 253 -11.81 22.23 -0.10
N SER A 254 -12.08 23.54 0.03
CA SER A 254 -12.89 24.28 -0.92
C SER A 254 -12.25 24.35 -2.33
N PHE A 255 -10.91 24.48 -2.42
CA PHE A 255 -10.22 24.41 -3.71
C PHE A 255 -10.29 23.02 -4.32
N LEU A 256 -10.12 21.99 -3.51
CA LEU A 256 -10.16 20.61 -3.95
C LEU A 256 -11.58 20.20 -4.40
N ALA A 257 -12.61 20.63 -3.66
CA ALA A 257 -14.00 20.40 -4.01
C ALA A 257 -14.37 21.01 -5.36
N ARG A 258 -13.96 22.26 -5.59
CA ARG A 258 -14.16 22.93 -6.86
C ARG A 258 -13.46 22.21 -8.02
N TRP A 259 -12.21 21.79 -7.82
CA TRP A 259 -11.48 21.03 -8.84
C TRP A 259 -12.17 19.70 -9.14
N TRP A 260 -12.68 19.00 -8.10
CA TRP A 260 -13.40 17.75 -8.27
C TRP A 260 -14.70 17.93 -9.04
N GLU A 261 -15.46 18.96 -8.76
CA GLU A 261 -16.69 19.30 -9.49
C GLU A 261 -16.43 19.49 -11.00
N GLU A 262 -15.30 20.13 -11.34
CA GLU A 262 -14.87 20.32 -12.73
C GLU A 262 -14.52 19.00 -13.46
N GLN A 263 -14.35 17.88 -12.74
CA GLN A 263 -14.09 16.58 -13.36
C GLN A 263 -15.36 15.88 -13.83
N GLU A 264 -16.55 16.39 -13.51
CA GLU A 264 -17.87 15.86 -13.93
C GLU A 264 -18.03 14.35 -13.69
N ARG A 265 -17.53 13.86 -12.53
CA ARG A 265 -17.54 12.43 -12.16
C ARG A 265 -18.76 12.14 -11.27
N ASP A 266 -19.52 11.12 -11.66
CA ASP A 266 -20.70 10.66 -10.92
C ASP A 266 -20.34 9.40 -10.07
N ILE A 267 -19.59 9.62 -9.01
CA ILE A 267 -19.31 8.60 -7.99
C ILE A 267 -19.60 9.17 -6.60
N PRO A 268 -20.00 8.34 -5.64
CA PRO A 268 -20.18 8.79 -4.26
C PRO A 268 -18.92 9.45 -3.70
N VAL A 269 -19.08 10.68 -3.20
CA VAL A 269 -18.00 11.44 -2.56
C VAL A 269 -18.38 11.72 -1.12
N GLU A 270 -17.51 11.38 -0.21
CA GLU A 270 -17.67 11.67 1.22
C GLU A 270 -16.42 12.38 1.75
N VAL A 271 -16.63 13.29 2.68
CA VAL A 271 -15.54 14.04 3.30
C VAL A 271 -15.33 13.54 4.73
N ILE A 272 -14.07 13.26 5.09
CA ILE A 272 -13.68 13.05 6.48
C ILE A 272 -12.86 14.25 6.94
N VAL A 273 -13.43 15.02 7.86
CA VAL A 273 -12.72 16.08 8.56
C VAL A 273 -12.00 15.46 9.75
N ASN A 274 -10.69 15.35 9.64
CA ASN A 274 -9.83 14.69 10.60
C ASN A 274 -9.17 15.67 11.58
N ARG A 275 -8.80 15.19 12.76
CA ARG A 275 -8.18 15.97 13.84
C ARG A 275 -9.05 17.12 14.30
N VAL A 276 -10.34 16.88 14.42
CA VAL A 276 -11.30 17.88 14.91
C VAL A 276 -11.13 18.05 16.41
N SER A 277 -10.93 19.31 16.84
CA SER A 277 -10.85 19.67 18.24
C SER A 277 -11.53 21.01 18.49
N THR A 278 -12.02 21.21 19.72
CA THR A 278 -12.59 22.50 20.14
C THR A 278 -11.56 23.63 20.13
N ALA A 279 -10.29 23.29 20.32
CA ALA A 279 -9.20 24.26 20.26
C ALA A 279 -8.98 24.81 18.84
N ALA A 280 -9.20 23.98 17.81
CA ALA A 280 -8.96 24.37 16.41
C ALA A 280 -10.18 25.03 15.74
N ILE A 281 -11.41 24.61 16.12
CA ILE A 281 -12.66 25.00 15.43
C ILE A 281 -13.60 25.84 16.35
N GLY A 282 -13.41 25.75 17.65
CA GLY A 282 -14.29 26.41 18.63
C GLY A 282 -15.23 25.45 19.37
N PRO A 283 -16.11 25.98 20.23
CA PRO A 283 -16.88 25.16 21.19
C PRO A 283 -17.91 24.22 20.53
N HIS A 284 -18.32 24.54 19.29
CA HIS A 284 -19.30 23.74 18.54
C HIS A 284 -18.74 23.31 17.19
N PRO A 285 -17.75 22.37 17.16
CA PRO A 285 -17.02 22.06 15.94
C PRO A 285 -17.91 21.49 14.83
N VAL A 286 -18.84 20.59 15.11
CA VAL A 286 -19.69 19.97 14.08
C VAL A 286 -20.62 21.00 13.40
N PRO A 287 -21.42 21.83 14.11
CA PRO A 287 -22.20 22.89 13.47
C PRO A 287 -21.34 23.90 12.70
N SER A 288 -20.16 24.26 13.20
CA SER A 288 -19.25 25.18 12.52
C SER A 288 -18.73 24.60 11.20
N LEU A 289 -18.33 23.31 11.20
CA LEU A 289 -17.93 22.60 9.99
C LEU A 289 -19.07 22.46 9.00
N GLN A 290 -20.29 22.14 9.48
CA GLN A 290 -21.47 22.03 8.62
C GLN A 290 -21.77 23.33 7.89
N ALA A 291 -21.72 24.47 8.60
CA ALA A 291 -21.90 25.78 7.99
C ALA A 291 -20.80 26.10 6.98
N ALA A 292 -19.53 25.82 7.31
CA ALA A 292 -18.39 26.12 6.45
C ALA A 292 -18.36 25.25 5.20
N ILE A 293 -18.57 23.94 5.31
CA ILE A 293 -18.54 22.99 4.18
C ILE A 293 -19.80 23.18 3.31
N GLY A 294 -20.97 23.36 3.92
CA GLY A 294 -22.22 23.59 3.21
C GLY A 294 -22.23 24.84 2.35
N ALA A 295 -21.31 25.79 2.59
CA ALA A 295 -21.18 26.98 1.74
C ALA A 295 -20.61 26.66 0.35
N PHE A 296 -19.88 25.57 0.16
CA PHE A 296 -19.26 25.20 -1.13
C PHE A 296 -19.53 23.74 -1.54
N MET A 297 -20.05 22.90 -0.65
CA MET A 297 -20.50 21.53 -0.91
C MET A 297 -21.85 21.30 -0.17
N PRO A 298 -22.96 21.87 -0.62
CA PRO A 298 -24.23 21.85 0.13
C PRO A 298 -24.79 20.44 0.35
N ASP A 299 -24.59 19.52 -0.57
CA ASP A 299 -25.10 18.15 -0.54
C ASP A 299 -24.06 17.13 -0.02
N CYS A 300 -22.92 17.60 0.48
CA CYS A 300 -21.84 16.73 0.91
C CYS A 300 -22.17 16.01 2.22
N ILE A 301 -22.03 14.70 2.21
CA ILE A 301 -21.95 13.91 3.43
C ILE A 301 -20.54 14.07 4.01
N PHE A 302 -20.45 14.62 5.21
CA PHE A 302 -19.16 14.70 5.88
C PHE A 302 -19.19 14.03 7.25
N HIS A 303 -18.05 13.47 7.62
CA HIS A 303 -17.82 12.80 8.88
C HIS A 303 -16.71 13.50 9.67
N VAL A 304 -16.73 13.34 10.97
CA VAL A 304 -15.76 13.94 11.87
C VAL A 304 -14.97 12.85 12.57
N VAL A 305 -13.64 12.95 12.52
CA VAL A 305 -12.73 12.13 13.31
C VAL A 305 -12.02 13.06 14.30
N PRO A 306 -12.13 12.81 15.61
CA PRO A 306 -11.52 13.69 16.61
C PRO A 306 -10.01 13.66 16.59
N GLU A 307 -9.37 14.72 17.09
CA GLU A 307 -7.94 14.68 17.41
C GLU A 307 -7.73 13.78 18.61
N ASP A 308 -6.84 12.80 18.47
CA ASP A 308 -6.64 11.74 19.45
C ASP A 308 -5.18 11.30 19.51
N GLU A 309 -4.58 11.37 20.69
CA GLU A 309 -3.21 10.92 20.92
C GLU A 309 -3.04 9.40 20.73
N GLY A 310 -4.12 8.62 20.83
CA GLY A 310 -4.14 7.19 20.57
C GLY A 310 -3.65 6.85 19.17
N VAL A 311 -3.90 7.72 18.19
CA VAL A 311 -3.41 7.59 16.81
C VAL A 311 -1.88 7.54 16.77
N GLY A 312 -1.22 8.48 17.44
CA GLY A 312 0.24 8.50 17.51
C GLY A 312 0.82 7.28 18.24
N ARG A 313 0.17 6.87 19.34
CA ARG A 313 0.57 5.67 20.10
C ARG A 313 0.43 4.38 19.28
N ALA A 314 -0.61 4.25 18.46
CA ALA A 314 -0.78 3.12 17.55
C ALA A 314 0.34 3.08 16.49
N SER A 315 0.58 4.21 15.84
CA SER A 315 1.64 4.35 14.81
C SER A 315 3.03 3.99 15.34
N LEU A 316 3.39 4.46 16.54
CA LEU A 316 4.68 4.13 17.18
C LEU A 316 4.85 2.62 17.45
N ARG A 317 3.77 1.87 17.52
CA ARG A 317 3.78 0.41 17.72
C ARG A 317 3.64 -0.37 16.42
N GLY A 318 3.63 0.28 15.27
CA GLY A 318 3.38 -0.36 13.98
C GLY A 318 1.98 -0.99 13.88
N LYS A 319 1.00 -0.44 14.61
CA LYS A 319 -0.38 -0.91 14.62
C LYS A 319 -1.32 -0.01 13.82
N ALA A 320 -2.25 -0.64 13.12
CA ALA A 320 -3.35 0.06 12.49
C ALA A 320 -4.32 0.63 13.52
N LEU A 321 -4.98 1.74 13.17
CA LEU A 321 -6.12 2.26 13.94
C LEU A 321 -7.22 1.19 13.99
N GLY A 322 -7.74 0.92 15.18
CA GLY A 322 -8.77 -0.11 15.41
C GLY A 322 -8.24 -1.55 15.53
N GLU A 323 -6.95 -1.80 15.28
CA GLU A 323 -6.34 -3.10 15.52
C GLU A 323 -6.30 -3.40 17.04
N ASN A 324 -6.30 -4.69 17.41
CA ASN A 324 -6.29 -5.11 18.81
C ASN A 324 -5.22 -4.37 19.64
N GLY A 325 -5.68 -3.68 20.71
CA GLY A 325 -4.83 -2.86 21.58
C GLY A 325 -4.46 -1.48 21.02
N ALA A 326 -5.11 -1.04 19.94
CA ALA A 326 -4.96 0.30 19.34
C ALA A 326 -6.32 1.01 19.16
N ARG A 327 -7.30 0.68 20.01
CA ARG A 327 -8.61 1.38 20.05
C ARG A 327 -8.48 2.72 20.73
N CYS A 328 -9.18 3.71 20.18
CA CYS A 328 -9.25 5.08 20.66
C CYS A 328 -10.47 5.78 20.01
N ASP A 329 -10.83 6.98 20.46
CA ASP A 329 -12.02 7.69 19.96
C ASP A 329 -11.97 7.90 18.44
N ALA A 330 -10.79 8.16 17.88
CA ALA A 330 -10.60 8.28 16.42
C ALA A 330 -10.87 6.95 15.70
N SER A 331 -10.47 5.80 16.28
CA SER A 331 -10.76 4.49 15.69
C SER A 331 -12.24 4.13 15.77
N ASP A 332 -12.89 4.48 16.85
CA ASP A 332 -14.33 4.18 17.06
C ASP A 332 -15.19 5.04 16.12
N ALA A 333 -14.84 6.32 15.93
CA ALA A 333 -15.46 7.17 14.93
C ALA A 333 -15.31 6.60 13.52
N LEU A 334 -14.11 6.13 13.17
CA LEU A 334 -13.83 5.56 11.85
C LEU A 334 -14.58 4.24 11.61
N GLN A 335 -14.66 3.39 12.63
CA GLN A 335 -15.47 2.16 12.58
C GLN A 335 -16.94 2.48 12.29
N ALA A 336 -17.52 3.45 13.00
CA ALA A 336 -18.91 3.86 12.79
C ALA A 336 -19.16 4.44 11.38
N ILE A 337 -18.20 5.13 10.80
CA ILE A 337 -18.26 5.62 9.42
C ILE A 337 -18.27 4.44 8.43
N VAL A 338 -17.35 3.51 8.59
CA VAL A 338 -17.22 2.34 7.70
C VAL A 338 -18.46 1.45 7.76
N GLU A 339 -19.07 1.26 8.93
CA GLU A 339 -20.32 0.50 9.09
C GLU A 339 -21.48 1.07 8.26
N GLN A 340 -21.54 2.39 8.07
CA GLN A 340 -22.53 3.03 7.20
C GLN A 340 -22.27 2.75 5.71
N TRP A 341 -21.02 2.51 5.32
CA TRP A 341 -20.65 2.27 3.93
C TRP A 341 -20.85 0.83 3.48
N VAL A 342 -20.63 -0.15 4.36
CA VAL A 342 -20.68 -1.58 4.03
C VAL A 342 -21.93 -2.01 3.24
N PRO A 343 -23.16 -1.52 3.55
CA PRO A 343 -24.34 -1.89 2.77
C PRO A 343 -24.35 -1.40 1.31
N THR A 344 -23.52 -0.41 0.99
CA THR A 344 -23.47 0.25 -0.33
C THR A 344 -22.16 -0.02 -1.09
N LEU A 345 -21.25 -0.77 -0.49
CA LEU A 345 -20.01 -1.28 -1.08
C LEU A 345 -20.18 -2.75 -1.46
#